data_977c0462a210116216a4642b37cfeae0
#
_entry.id   977c0462a210116216a4642b37cfeae0
#
_cell.length_a   1.000
_cell.length_b   1.000
_cell.length_c   1.000
_cell.angle_alpha   90.00
_cell.angle_beta   90.00
_cell.angle_gamma   90.00
#
_symmetry.space_group_name_H-M   'P 1'
#
loop_
_entity.id
_entity.type
_entity.pdbx_description
1 polymer ?
#
loop_
_entity_poly.entity_id
_entity_poly.type
_entity_poly.pdbx_seq_one_letter_code
_entity_poly.pdbx_strand_id
1 'polypeptide(L)'
;MINLVLSRTVYPGWSCRFYVGATVPAACVGFLRDNGADVRNIEDEYPGVGLFQRFLVMNDPAVGRFLVRDCDARLSVAEADLVRQWIESGFPFHAVRDHVLHSELMIGCLWGGRTDCGIDIVALMRRYFGAAPNARYGHDQFMLGRLLWPIIRERCLVHDKYYRLAGVHTVGLTDPQSHFGAGHQNIAAVRAEAEKLGIPRVL
;
A
#
# COMPACT_ATOMS: atom_id res chain seq x y z
N MET A 1 0.37 13.71 -4.53
CA MET A 1 0.66 14.19 -5.90
C MET A 1 1.93 13.58 -6.49
N ILE A 2 3.07 13.63 -5.81
CA ILE A 2 4.35 13.10 -6.35
C ILE A 2 4.24 11.62 -6.75
N ASN A 3 3.61 10.76 -5.93
CA ASN A 3 3.45 9.35 -6.26
C ASN A 3 2.62 9.10 -7.53
N LEU A 4 1.68 9.98 -7.87
CA LEU A 4 0.95 9.89 -9.13
C LEU A 4 1.87 10.11 -10.35
N VAL A 5 2.87 10.99 -10.21
CA VAL A 5 3.87 11.21 -11.27
C VAL A 5 4.88 10.04 -11.29
N LEU A 6 5.40 9.65 -10.12
CA LEU A 6 6.33 8.53 -9.98
C LEU A 6 5.76 7.22 -10.53
N SER A 7 4.47 6.94 -10.29
CA SER A 7 3.85 5.67 -10.70
C SER A 7 3.91 5.43 -12.22
N ARG A 8 3.91 6.48 -13.02
CA ARG A 8 4.01 6.37 -14.49
C ARG A 8 5.31 5.73 -14.94
N THR A 9 6.40 5.98 -14.20
CA THR A 9 7.74 5.44 -14.48
C THR A 9 8.03 4.17 -13.68
N VAL A 10 7.66 4.16 -12.40
CA VAL A 10 7.98 3.06 -11.47
C VAL A 10 7.05 1.87 -11.67
N TYR A 11 5.76 2.13 -11.96
CA TYR A 11 4.73 1.12 -12.14
C TYR A 11 3.96 1.32 -13.45
N PRO A 12 4.62 1.22 -14.63
CA PRO A 12 3.95 1.39 -15.91
C PRO A 12 2.80 0.39 -16.05
N GLY A 13 1.64 0.86 -16.52
CA GLY A 13 0.44 0.04 -16.65
C GLY A 13 -0.40 -0.13 -15.39
N TRP A 14 0.04 0.41 -14.24
CA TRP A 14 -0.77 0.47 -13.02
C TRP A 14 -1.50 1.81 -12.92
N SER A 15 -2.70 1.76 -12.31
CA SER A 15 -3.49 2.97 -12.04
C SER A 15 -3.33 3.37 -10.57
N CYS A 16 -3.09 4.66 -10.31
CA CYS A 16 -3.13 5.20 -8.97
C CYS A 16 -4.57 5.46 -8.56
N ARG A 17 -5.00 4.84 -7.46
CA ARG A 17 -6.28 5.10 -6.82
C ARG A 17 -6.07 5.83 -5.50
N PHE A 18 -6.82 6.92 -5.30
CA PHE A 18 -6.82 7.68 -4.06
C PHE A 18 -8.20 7.63 -3.42
N TYR A 19 -8.24 7.20 -2.17
CA TYR A 19 -9.43 7.32 -1.34
C TYR A 19 -9.35 8.64 -0.58
N VAL A 20 -10.35 9.48 -0.73
CA VAL A 20 -10.36 10.84 -0.18
C VAL A 20 -11.57 11.03 0.71
N GLY A 21 -11.36 11.67 1.86
CA GLY A 21 -12.42 12.10 2.76
C GLY A 21 -12.80 13.57 2.54
N ALA A 22 -13.85 14.03 3.23
CA ALA A 22 -14.40 15.38 3.09
C ALA A 22 -13.40 16.50 3.45
N THR A 23 -12.33 16.20 4.21
CA THR A 23 -11.30 17.17 4.60
C THR A 23 -10.26 17.44 3.52
N VAL A 24 -10.24 16.64 2.43
CA VAL A 24 -9.29 16.84 1.33
C VAL A 24 -9.76 18.02 0.47
N PRO A 25 -8.92 19.08 0.29
CA PRO A 25 -9.32 20.25 -0.48
C PRO A 25 -9.74 19.90 -1.92
N ALA A 26 -10.82 20.51 -2.39
CA ALA A 26 -11.37 20.27 -3.73
C ALA A 26 -10.31 20.50 -4.86
N ALA A 27 -9.42 21.48 -4.69
CA ALA A 27 -8.31 21.70 -5.62
C ALA A 27 -7.35 20.52 -5.71
N CYS A 28 -7.09 19.80 -4.58
CA CYS A 28 -6.27 18.59 -4.59
C CYS A 28 -6.99 17.44 -5.29
N VAL A 29 -8.29 17.29 -5.05
CA VAL A 29 -9.13 16.29 -5.72
C VAL A 29 -9.17 16.52 -7.23
N GLY A 30 -9.40 17.79 -7.64
CA GLY A 30 -9.37 18.21 -9.05
C GLY A 30 -8.03 17.87 -9.70
N PHE A 31 -6.93 18.29 -9.08
CA PHE A 31 -5.58 17.98 -9.58
C PHE A 31 -5.34 16.47 -9.78
N LEU A 32 -5.75 15.64 -8.83
CA LEU A 32 -5.58 14.18 -8.95
C LEU A 32 -6.36 13.63 -10.16
N ARG A 33 -7.61 14.04 -10.33
CA ARG A 33 -8.46 13.63 -11.46
C ARG A 33 -7.92 14.10 -12.80
N ASP A 34 -7.54 15.37 -12.90
CA ASP A 34 -7.00 15.99 -14.12
C ASP A 34 -5.68 15.31 -14.56
N ASN A 35 -4.96 14.70 -13.60
CA ASN A 35 -3.76 13.95 -13.88
C ASN A 35 -3.98 12.41 -13.97
N GLY A 36 -5.23 11.96 -14.14
CA GLY A 36 -5.55 10.57 -14.46
C GLY A 36 -5.58 9.61 -13.27
N ALA A 37 -5.68 10.13 -12.04
CA ALA A 37 -5.91 9.27 -10.88
C ALA A 37 -7.37 8.82 -10.79
N ASP A 38 -7.60 7.59 -10.34
CA ASP A 38 -8.91 7.11 -9.89
C ASP A 38 -9.14 7.65 -8.47
N VAL A 39 -10.02 8.64 -8.32
CA VAL A 39 -10.31 9.27 -7.04
C VAL A 39 -11.69 8.84 -6.53
N ARG A 40 -11.69 8.14 -5.41
CA ARG A 40 -12.88 7.62 -4.74
C ARG A 40 -13.18 8.41 -3.47
N ASN A 41 -14.32 9.06 -3.42
CA ASN A 41 -14.88 9.61 -2.18
C ASN A 41 -15.81 8.54 -1.59
N ILE A 42 -15.47 8.06 -0.41
CA ILE A 42 -16.20 6.99 0.27
C ILE A 42 -16.58 7.37 1.70
N GLU A 43 -16.43 8.66 2.06
CA GLU A 43 -16.76 9.17 3.40
C GLU A 43 -18.22 8.89 3.79
N ASP A 44 -19.12 9.04 2.81
CA ASP A 44 -20.55 8.80 3.03
C ASP A 44 -20.86 7.30 3.21
N GLU A 45 -20.08 6.42 2.59
CA GLU A 45 -20.27 4.98 2.63
C GLU A 45 -19.56 4.32 3.83
N TYR A 46 -18.39 4.84 4.20
CA TYR A 46 -17.53 4.31 5.27
C TYR A 46 -16.98 5.45 6.14
N PRO A 47 -17.84 6.17 6.90
CA PRO A 47 -17.39 7.29 7.73
C PRO A 47 -16.47 6.82 8.85
N GLY A 48 -15.43 7.60 9.12
CA GLY A 48 -14.53 7.39 10.26
C GLY A 48 -13.55 6.23 10.14
N VAL A 49 -13.47 5.53 9.00
CA VAL A 49 -12.51 4.43 8.80
C VAL A 49 -11.24 4.84 8.07
N GLY A 50 -10.94 6.12 7.96
CA GLY A 50 -9.82 6.76 7.27
C GLY A 50 -8.66 5.86 6.79
N LEU A 51 -7.80 5.39 7.70
CA LEU A 51 -6.64 4.54 7.36
C LEU A 51 -7.02 3.19 6.71
N PHE A 52 -8.23 2.70 6.93
CA PHE A 52 -8.68 1.41 6.40
C PHE A 52 -9.27 1.50 4.99
N GLN A 53 -9.66 2.71 4.55
CA GLN A 53 -10.31 2.92 3.24
C GLN A 53 -9.48 2.38 2.08
N ARG A 54 -8.15 2.48 2.17
CA ARG A 54 -7.21 1.96 1.16
C ARG A 54 -7.31 0.44 0.94
N PHE A 55 -7.87 -0.31 1.89
CA PHE A 55 -8.05 -1.75 1.77
C PHE A 55 -9.28 -2.14 0.96
N LEU A 56 -10.23 -1.24 0.77
CA LEU A 56 -11.47 -1.48 0.01
C LEU A 56 -11.23 -1.90 -1.44
N VAL A 57 -10.06 -1.56 -1.99
CA VAL A 57 -9.65 -2.02 -3.32
C VAL A 57 -9.70 -3.54 -3.47
N MET A 58 -9.51 -4.28 -2.37
CA MET A 58 -9.53 -5.75 -2.38
C MET A 58 -10.90 -6.34 -2.74
N ASN A 59 -12.00 -5.60 -2.47
CA ASN A 59 -13.36 -6.03 -2.81
C ASN A 59 -13.84 -5.48 -4.17
N ASP A 60 -13.01 -4.72 -4.90
CA ASP A 60 -13.42 -4.17 -6.20
C ASP A 60 -13.27 -5.22 -7.31
N PRO A 61 -14.39 -5.72 -7.90
CA PRO A 61 -14.34 -6.72 -8.94
C PRO A 61 -13.73 -6.23 -10.27
N ALA A 62 -13.60 -4.91 -10.44
CA ALA A 62 -12.94 -4.32 -11.62
C ALA A 62 -11.41 -4.30 -11.49
N VAL A 63 -10.85 -4.67 -10.32
CA VAL A 63 -9.42 -4.70 -10.04
C VAL A 63 -8.94 -6.14 -9.98
N GLY A 64 -7.99 -6.52 -10.83
CA GLY A 64 -7.39 -7.87 -10.79
C GLY A 64 -6.29 -8.01 -9.73
N ARG A 65 -5.50 -6.94 -9.54
CA ARG A 65 -4.36 -6.91 -8.61
C ARG A 65 -4.17 -5.51 -8.05
N PHE A 66 -3.77 -5.41 -6.80
CA PHE A 66 -3.58 -4.14 -6.11
C PHE A 66 -2.31 -4.09 -5.27
N LEU A 67 -1.84 -2.88 -5.01
CA LEU A 67 -0.80 -2.53 -4.03
C LEU A 67 -1.35 -1.47 -3.09
N VAL A 68 -1.11 -1.62 -1.80
CA VAL A 68 -1.46 -0.61 -0.79
C VAL A 68 -0.21 0.18 -0.43
N ARG A 69 -0.30 1.51 -0.56
CA ARG A 69 0.79 2.45 -0.29
C ARG A 69 0.29 3.69 0.44
N ASP A 70 1.13 4.25 1.30
CA ASP A 70 0.90 5.56 1.89
C ASP A 70 1.19 6.65 0.84
N CYS A 71 0.41 7.71 0.85
CA CYS A 71 0.56 8.79 -0.15
C CYS A 71 1.81 9.67 0.11
N ASP A 72 2.38 9.64 1.30
CA ASP A 72 3.61 10.34 1.70
C ASP A 72 4.88 9.48 1.54
N ALA A 73 4.76 8.16 1.43
CA ALA A 73 5.85 7.27 1.08
C ALA A 73 6.14 7.33 -0.42
N ARG A 74 7.41 7.37 -0.82
CA ARG A 74 7.79 7.49 -2.23
C ARG A 74 7.93 6.13 -2.89
N LEU A 75 7.31 6.01 -4.06
CA LEU A 75 7.49 4.85 -4.93
C LEU A 75 8.92 4.83 -5.46
N SER A 76 9.54 3.65 -5.50
CA SER A 76 10.91 3.47 -5.98
C SER A 76 11.04 2.28 -6.93
N VAL A 77 12.07 2.30 -7.77
CA VAL A 77 12.39 1.19 -8.68
C VAL A 77 12.73 -0.07 -7.89
N ALA A 78 13.48 0.06 -6.78
CA ALA A 78 13.82 -1.07 -5.93
C ALA A 78 12.57 -1.77 -5.36
N GLU A 79 11.57 -0.99 -4.94
CA GLU A 79 10.29 -1.55 -4.49
C GLU A 79 9.53 -2.21 -5.65
N ALA A 80 9.53 -1.61 -6.84
CA ALA A 80 8.89 -2.19 -8.02
C ALA A 80 9.53 -3.52 -8.43
N ASP A 81 10.83 -3.70 -8.19
CA ASP A 81 11.51 -4.97 -8.41
C ASP A 81 10.99 -6.08 -7.49
N LEU A 82 10.68 -5.77 -6.24
CA LEU A 82 10.05 -6.73 -5.31
C LEU A 82 8.63 -7.09 -5.78
N VAL A 83 7.88 -6.11 -6.28
CA VAL A 83 6.55 -6.34 -6.84
C VAL A 83 6.62 -7.22 -8.09
N ARG A 84 7.61 -7.03 -8.94
CA ARG A 84 7.84 -7.89 -10.12
C ARG A 84 8.13 -9.33 -9.70
N GLN A 85 9.04 -9.54 -8.73
CA GLN A 85 9.32 -10.86 -8.17
C GLN A 85 8.05 -11.53 -7.62
N TRP A 86 7.20 -10.77 -6.91
CA TRP A 86 5.91 -11.28 -6.46
C TRP A 86 5.01 -11.71 -7.62
N ILE A 87 4.90 -10.90 -8.66
CA ILE A 87 4.06 -11.22 -9.83
C ILE A 87 4.55 -12.50 -10.51
N GLU A 88 5.85 -12.64 -10.70
CA GLU A 88 6.51 -13.80 -11.32
C GLU A 88 6.38 -15.06 -10.47
N SER A 89 6.34 -14.92 -9.15
CA SER A 89 6.20 -16.06 -8.22
C SER A 89 4.84 -16.74 -8.28
N GLY A 90 3.81 -16.06 -8.80
CA GLY A 90 2.45 -16.58 -8.85
C GLY A 90 1.69 -16.52 -7.51
N PHE A 91 2.31 -16.12 -6.41
CA PHE A 91 1.61 -15.99 -5.13
C PHE A 91 0.49 -14.95 -5.22
N PRO A 92 -0.70 -15.22 -4.66
CA PRO A 92 -1.80 -14.28 -4.70
C PRO A 92 -1.60 -13.04 -3.80
N PHE A 93 -0.72 -13.10 -2.80
CA PHE A 93 -0.46 -11.99 -1.88
C PHE A 93 1.03 -11.68 -1.78
N HIS A 94 1.32 -10.44 -1.41
CA HIS A 94 2.67 -9.90 -1.22
C HIS A 94 2.72 -8.99 0.00
N ALA A 95 3.78 -9.10 0.79
CA ALA A 95 4.07 -8.20 1.90
C ALA A 95 5.57 -7.88 1.97
N VAL A 96 5.92 -6.69 2.45
CA VAL A 96 7.31 -6.25 2.61
C VAL A 96 7.57 -5.82 4.04
N ARG A 97 8.69 -6.28 4.59
CA ARG A 97 9.24 -5.91 5.91
C ARG A 97 10.73 -5.65 5.77
N ASP A 98 11.08 -4.48 5.33
CA ASP A 98 12.44 -4.12 4.93
C ASP A 98 13.20 -3.28 5.97
N HIS A 99 12.53 -2.83 7.03
CA HIS A 99 13.13 -2.01 8.08
C HIS A 99 12.92 -2.62 9.47
N VAL A 100 13.82 -2.31 10.42
CA VAL A 100 13.72 -2.80 11.81
C VAL A 100 12.41 -2.36 12.50
N LEU A 101 11.85 -1.23 12.13
CA LEU A 101 10.57 -0.75 12.63
C LEU A 101 9.36 -1.41 11.95
N HIS A 102 9.56 -2.19 10.89
CA HIS A 102 8.53 -2.97 10.22
C HIS A 102 8.37 -4.35 10.89
N SER A 103 8.11 -4.32 12.21
CA SER A 103 8.01 -5.52 13.06
C SER A 103 6.63 -6.18 13.05
N GLU A 104 5.61 -5.49 12.54
CA GLU A 104 4.27 -6.06 12.43
C GLU A 104 4.21 -7.17 11.37
N LEU A 105 3.29 -8.11 11.53
CA LEU A 105 3.07 -9.20 10.56
C LEU A 105 2.76 -8.68 9.16
N MET A 106 1.99 -7.59 9.08
CA MET A 106 1.72 -6.85 7.85
C MET A 106 1.84 -5.35 8.12
N ILE A 107 2.65 -4.68 7.32
CA ILE A 107 2.75 -3.22 7.37
C ILE A 107 1.58 -2.62 6.57
N GLY A 108 0.88 -1.64 7.17
CA GLY A 108 -0.36 -1.09 6.62
C GLY A 108 -0.26 -0.55 5.18
N CYS A 109 0.94 -0.16 4.75
CA CYS A 109 1.21 0.42 3.43
C CYS A 109 2.17 -0.39 2.55
N LEU A 110 2.61 -1.58 2.96
CA LEU A 110 3.62 -2.36 2.23
C LEU A 110 3.12 -3.78 1.92
N TRP A 111 1.97 -3.88 1.30
CA TRP A 111 1.41 -5.15 0.85
C TRP A 111 0.57 -5.00 -0.41
N GLY A 112 0.21 -6.12 -0.99
CA GLY A 112 -0.65 -6.19 -2.15
C GLY A 112 -1.27 -7.56 -2.31
N GLY A 113 -2.17 -7.69 -3.26
CA GLY A 113 -2.85 -8.95 -3.51
C GLY A 113 -3.63 -8.97 -4.80
N ARG A 114 -4.24 -10.13 -5.06
CA ARG A 114 -5.26 -10.33 -6.08
C ARG A 114 -6.64 -10.21 -5.44
N THR A 115 -7.61 -9.72 -6.19
CA THR A 115 -8.99 -9.54 -5.73
C THR A 115 -9.84 -10.80 -5.85
N ASP A 116 -9.44 -11.74 -6.73
CA ASP A 116 -10.15 -12.99 -7.00
C ASP A 116 -9.89 -14.11 -5.96
N CYS A 117 -9.43 -13.77 -4.77
CA CYS A 117 -9.03 -14.75 -3.75
C CYS A 117 -10.15 -15.14 -2.77
N GLY A 118 -11.37 -14.62 -2.97
CA GLY A 118 -12.55 -14.96 -2.16
C GLY A 118 -12.51 -14.40 -0.72
N ILE A 119 -11.75 -13.32 -0.47
CA ILE A 119 -11.68 -12.68 0.86
C ILE A 119 -12.47 -11.38 0.83
N ASP A 120 -13.44 -11.25 1.72
CA ASP A 120 -14.20 -10.02 1.93
C ASP A 120 -13.52 -9.15 3.00
N ILE A 121 -12.74 -8.16 2.57
CA ILE A 121 -12.03 -7.24 3.47
C ILE A 121 -13.01 -6.36 4.27
N VAL A 122 -14.18 -6.05 3.71
CA VAL A 122 -15.21 -5.26 4.40
C VAL A 122 -15.78 -6.05 5.56
N ALA A 123 -16.02 -7.35 5.41
CA ALA A 123 -16.45 -8.21 6.51
C ALA A 123 -15.39 -8.29 7.62
N LEU A 124 -14.10 -8.37 7.27
CA LEU A 124 -13.00 -8.34 8.24
C LEU A 124 -12.94 -6.99 8.97
N MET A 125 -13.10 -5.88 8.27
CA MET A 125 -13.14 -4.54 8.86
C MET A 125 -14.33 -4.40 9.82
N ARG A 126 -15.54 -4.82 9.42
CA ARG A 126 -16.73 -4.79 10.29
C ARG A 126 -16.51 -5.62 11.56
N ARG A 127 -15.92 -6.81 11.42
CA ARG A 127 -15.57 -7.65 12.58
C ARG A 127 -14.58 -6.94 13.52
N TYR A 128 -13.58 -6.27 12.95
CA TYR A 128 -12.58 -5.54 13.72
C TYR A 128 -13.22 -4.36 14.47
N PHE A 129 -14.00 -3.52 13.80
CA PHE A 129 -14.65 -2.36 14.40
C PHE A 129 -15.73 -2.74 15.44
N GLY A 130 -16.41 -3.87 15.27
CA GLY A 130 -17.31 -4.40 16.30
C GLY A 130 -16.58 -4.73 17.62
N ALA A 131 -15.29 -5.10 17.54
CA ALA A 131 -14.47 -5.38 18.72
C ALA A 131 -13.65 -4.16 19.19
N ALA A 132 -13.38 -3.18 18.31
CA ALA A 132 -12.55 -2.01 18.58
C ALA A 132 -13.13 -0.75 17.89
N PRO A 133 -14.23 -0.19 18.38
CA PRO A 133 -14.95 0.90 17.71
C PRO A 133 -14.16 2.21 17.61
N ASN A 134 -13.12 2.40 18.44
CA ASN A 134 -12.28 3.60 18.48
C ASN A 134 -10.94 3.34 17.79
N ALA A 135 -10.97 3.09 16.50
CA ALA A 135 -9.73 2.88 15.72
C ALA A 135 -8.79 4.09 15.81
N ARG A 136 -7.50 3.82 16.13
CA ARG A 136 -6.42 4.79 16.25
C ARG A 136 -5.32 4.48 15.25
N TYR A 137 -4.30 5.33 15.20
CA TYR A 137 -3.09 5.08 14.43
C TYR A 137 -2.51 3.69 14.74
N GLY A 138 -2.14 2.91 13.71
CA GLY A 138 -1.61 1.56 13.82
C GLY A 138 -2.67 0.45 13.92
N HIS A 139 -3.95 0.78 14.17
CA HIS A 139 -5.03 -0.23 14.24
C HIS A 139 -5.29 -0.93 12.90
N ASP A 140 -4.99 -0.31 11.79
CA ASP A 140 -5.01 -0.91 10.47
C ASP A 140 -4.04 -2.09 10.37
N GLN A 141 -2.81 -1.96 10.89
CA GLN A 141 -1.83 -3.04 10.95
C GLN A 141 -2.27 -4.17 11.91
N PHE A 142 -2.86 -3.81 13.06
CA PHE A 142 -3.43 -4.81 13.98
C PHE A 142 -4.56 -5.61 13.33
N MET A 143 -5.44 -4.96 12.59
CA MET A 143 -6.51 -5.65 11.86
C MET A 143 -5.91 -6.59 10.81
N LEU A 144 -4.96 -6.12 10.00
CA LEU A 144 -4.28 -6.93 9.00
C LEU A 144 -3.60 -8.15 9.65
N GLY A 145 -2.83 -7.93 10.72
CA GLY A 145 -2.10 -9.00 11.40
C GLY A 145 -3.00 -10.02 12.10
N ARG A 146 -4.14 -9.60 12.65
CA ARG A 146 -5.04 -10.48 13.42
C ARG A 146 -6.09 -11.18 12.58
N LEU A 147 -6.59 -10.52 11.54
CA LEU A 147 -7.74 -11.03 10.79
C LEU A 147 -7.38 -11.44 9.36
N LEU A 148 -6.53 -10.70 8.65
CA LEU A 148 -6.16 -11.03 7.29
C LEU A 148 -4.97 -12.01 7.22
N TRP A 149 -3.91 -11.75 7.98
CA TRP A 149 -2.69 -12.56 7.95
C TRP A 149 -2.91 -14.06 8.19
N PRO A 150 -3.71 -14.51 9.17
CA PRO A 150 -3.98 -15.94 9.35
C PRO A 150 -4.58 -16.63 8.12
N ILE A 151 -5.30 -15.87 7.28
CA ILE A 151 -5.96 -16.37 6.07
C ILE A 151 -4.98 -16.46 4.90
N ILE A 152 -4.04 -15.49 4.79
CA ILE A 152 -3.21 -15.34 3.59
C ILE A 152 -1.77 -15.84 3.73
N ARG A 153 -1.25 -16.03 4.94
CA ARG A 153 0.20 -16.26 5.22
C ARG A 153 0.82 -17.37 4.39
N GLU A 154 0.11 -18.46 4.15
CA GLU A 154 0.58 -19.60 3.35
C GLU A 154 0.53 -19.34 1.84
N ARG A 155 -0.15 -18.27 1.44
CA ARG A 155 -0.33 -17.83 0.05
C ARG A 155 0.29 -16.45 -0.18
N CYS A 156 1.22 -16.02 0.67
CA CYS A 156 1.84 -14.72 0.62
C CYS A 156 3.35 -14.84 0.41
N LEU A 157 3.88 -14.16 -0.61
CA LEU A 157 5.31 -13.96 -0.75
C LEU A 157 5.72 -12.76 0.13
N VAL A 158 6.63 -12.99 1.06
CA VAL A 158 7.10 -11.95 1.98
C VAL A 158 8.55 -11.59 1.67
N HIS A 159 8.80 -10.35 1.31
CA HIS A 159 10.15 -9.81 1.27
C HIS A 159 10.51 -9.28 2.67
N ASP A 160 11.46 -9.96 3.34
CA ASP A 160 11.77 -9.71 4.75
C ASP A 160 13.28 -9.60 4.97
N LYS A 161 13.68 -8.57 5.70
CA LYS A 161 15.07 -8.32 6.02
C LYS A 161 15.49 -8.93 7.35
N TYR A 162 14.60 -8.90 8.35
CA TYR A 162 14.99 -9.16 9.73
C TYR A 162 14.29 -10.35 10.38
N TYR A 163 13.01 -10.60 10.08
CA TYR A 163 12.16 -11.41 10.95
C TYR A 163 11.96 -12.86 10.49
N ARG A 164 12.03 -13.15 9.21
CA ARG A 164 11.96 -14.50 8.58
C ARG A 164 11.07 -15.50 9.33
N LEU A 165 9.79 -15.24 9.37
CA LEU A 165 8.83 -16.07 10.12
C LEU A 165 8.78 -17.50 9.57
N ALA A 166 8.76 -18.48 10.47
CA ALA A 166 8.62 -19.89 10.11
C ALA A 166 7.27 -20.16 9.41
N GLY A 167 7.28 -21.03 8.41
CA GLY A 167 6.08 -21.41 7.66
C GLY A 167 5.56 -20.34 6.70
N VAL A 168 6.40 -19.36 6.36
CA VAL A 168 6.08 -18.29 5.41
C VAL A 168 7.07 -18.33 4.24
N HIS A 169 6.56 -18.15 3.03
CA HIS A 169 7.41 -18.03 1.83
C HIS A 169 8.15 -16.69 1.86
N THR A 170 9.39 -16.71 2.31
CA THR A 170 10.18 -15.50 2.55
C THR A 170 11.36 -15.40 1.58
N VAL A 171 11.49 -14.23 0.95
CA VAL A 171 12.66 -13.79 0.20
C VAL A 171 13.44 -12.80 1.05
N GLY A 172 14.73 -13.07 1.27
CA GLY A 172 15.60 -12.19 2.04
C GLY A 172 15.93 -10.91 1.28
N LEU A 173 15.85 -9.77 1.96
CA LEU A 173 16.31 -8.49 1.45
C LEU A 173 17.75 -8.22 1.89
N THR A 174 18.59 -7.82 0.94
CA THR A 174 20.02 -7.57 1.17
C THR A 174 20.39 -6.10 1.19
N ASP A 175 19.55 -5.20 0.64
CA ASP A 175 19.83 -3.77 0.64
C ASP A 175 19.87 -3.21 2.08
N PRO A 176 21.01 -2.73 2.57
CA PRO A 176 21.13 -2.24 3.95
C PRO A 176 20.34 -0.95 4.20
N GLN A 177 20.02 -0.20 3.15
CA GLN A 177 19.40 1.12 3.24
C GLN A 177 17.89 1.12 2.90
N SER A 178 17.32 -0.04 2.56
CA SER A 178 15.89 -0.09 2.25
C SER A 178 15.04 0.33 3.46
N HIS A 179 14.16 1.26 3.23
CA HIS A 179 13.10 1.70 4.16
C HIS A 179 11.92 2.14 3.31
N PHE A 180 11.31 1.16 2.62
CA PHE A 180 10.12 1.42 1.81
C PHE A 180 8.98 1.87 2.72
N GLY A 181 8.09 2.71 2.20
CA GLY A 181 7.00 3.25 3.01
C GLY A 181 7.40 4.36 4.00
N ALA A 182 8.67 4.73 4.10
CA ALA A 182 9.07 5.88 4.88
C ALA A 182 8.50 7.18 4.31
N GLY A 183 7.87 7.98 5.18
CA GLY A 183 7.38 9.30 4.80
C GLY A 183 8.55 10.24 4.49
N HIS A 184 8.60 10.78 3.27
CA HIS A 184 9.61 11.76 2.90
C HIS A 184 9.14 13.17 3.29
N GLN A 185 9.66 13.66 4.40
CA GLN A 185 9.48 15.06 4.80
C GLN A 185 10.50 16.00 4.13
N ASN A 186 11.53 15.45 3.46
CA ASN A 186 12.60 16.22 2.83
C ASN A 186 12.34 16.44 1.35
N ILE A 187 11.86 17.63 0.99
CA ILE A 187 11.60 18.04 -0.41
C ILE A 187 12.85 17.92 -1.30
N ALA A 188 14.05 18.16 -0.76
CA ALA A 188 15.29 18.05 -1.52
C ALA A 188 15.60 16.60 -1.93
N ALA A 189 15.37 15.62 -1.05
CA ALA A 189 15.52 14.22 -1.38
C ALA A 189 14.51 13.76 -2.45
N VAL A 190 13.28 14.24 -2.35
CA VAL A 190 12.22 13.97 -3.33
C VAL A 190 12.58 14.52 -4.72
N ARG A 191 13.14 15.75 -4.77
CA ARG A 191 13.61 16.36 -6.03
C ARG A 191 14.76 15.58 -6.65
N ALA A 192 15.73 15.17 -5.84
CA ALA A 192 16.87 14.39 -6.31
C ALA A 192 16.44 13.04 -6.90
N GLU A 193 15.46 12.38 -6.30
CA GLU A 193 14.90 11.12 -6.82
C GLU A 193 14.12 11.35 -8.12
N ALA A 194 13.30 12.39 -8.20
CA ALA A 194 12.59 12.76 -9.42
C ALA A 194 13.55 13.09 -10.57
N GLU A 195 14.67 13.80 -10.30
CA GLU A 195 15.71 14.08 -11.29
C GLU A 195 16.38 12.81 -11.82
N LYS A 196 16.71 11.84 -10.93
CA LYS A 196 17.28 10.54 -11.34
C LYS A 196 16.35 9.75 -12.26
N LEU A 197 15.04 9.88 -12.05
CA LEU A 197 14.02 9.20 -12.85
C LEU A 197 13.61 9.99 -14.10
N GLY A 198 14.25 11.14 -14.39
CA GLY A 198 13.94 11.97 -15.56
C GLY A 198 12.54 12.62 -15.50
N ILE A 199 11.98 12.77 -14.31
CA ILE A 199 10.66 13.37 -14.11
C ILE A 199 10.80 14.89 -14.15
N PRO A 200 10.05 15.63 -15.01
CA PRO A 200 10.11 17.08 -15.07
C PRO A 200 9.81 17.72 -13.71
N ARG A 201 10.45 18.84 -13.40
CA ARG A 201 10.22 19.59 -12.15
C ARG A 201 8.75 19.93 -12.00
N VAL A 202 8.07 19.26 -11.07
CA VAL A 202 6.63 19.43 -10.76
C VAL A 202 6.44 20.24 -9.46
N LEU A 203 7.51 20.87 -8.94
CA LEU A 203 7.44 21.70 -7.73
C LEU A 203 8.09 23.06 -7.98
#